data_2171b4d6c96819a38e06c8618ba490a1
#
_entry.id   2171b4d6c96819a38e06c8618ba490a1
#
_cell.length_a   1.000
_cell.length_b   1.000
_cell.length_c   1.000
_cell.angle_alpha   90.00
_cell.angle_beta   90.00
_cell.angle_gamma   90.00
#
_symmetry.space_group_name_H-M   'P 1'
#
loop_
_entity.id
_entity.type
_entity.pdbx_description
1 polymer ?
#
loop_
_entity_poly.entity_id
_entity_poly.type
_entity_poly.pdbx_seq_one_letter_code
_entity_poly.pdbx_strand_id
1 'polypeptide(L)'
;MSEQKEYWMTTHDQGSIKISEDVVASIAAVATSETEGVSGLYSSFTNDIVSFLGKKTPAKGVKVTFHSDNTVDIDICYLACFGSNICDVAKNVQENVKSAVESMTNLDIGNINIHVAGVTFVSSDNKENPKEINLQPQETNTDEIIIE
;
A
#
# COMPACT_ATOMS: atom_id res chain seq x y z
N MET A 1 14.52 -13.95 -20.00
CA MET A 1 14.25 -13.51 -18.95
C MET A 1 14.26 -12.10 -18.88
N SER A 2 13.29 -11.49 -18.60
CA SER A 2 13.19 -10.13 -18.60
C SER A 2 13.80 -9.60 -17.37
N GLU A 3 14.62 -8.67 -17.47
CA GLU A 3 15.12 -8.09 -16.40
C GLU A 3 14.20 -7.19 -15.75
N GLN A 4 13.86 -7.32 -14.55
CA GLN A 4 12.98 -6.48 -13.92
C GLN A 4 13.69 -5.25 -13.52
N LYS A 5 13.28 -4.13 -13.99
CA LYS A 5 13.85 -2.90 -13.66
C LYS A 5 13.45 -2.56 -12.27
N GLU A 6 14.36 -2.30 -11.41
CA GLU A 6 14.05 -1.93 -10.07
C GLU A 6 14.13 -0.43 -9.88
N TYR A 7 14.35 0.32 -10.94
CA TYR A 7 14.38 1.75 -10.82
C TYR A 7 14.08 2.36 -12.17
N TRP A 8 13.60 3.57 -12.15
CA TRP A 8 13.33 4.32 -13.35
C TRP A 8 14.49 5.29 -13.49
N MET A 9 14.93 5.53 -14.70
CA MET A 9 16.06 6.38 -14.89
C MET A 9 15.87 7.29 -16.07
N THR A 10 16.28 8.53 -15.93
CA THR A 10 16.26 9.43 -17.06
C THR A 10 17.61 10.11 -17.10
N THR A 11 18.03 10.51 -18.27
CA THR A 11 19.33 11.12 -18.44
C THR A 11 19.19 12.49 -19.07
N HIS A 12 19.88 13.43 -18.52
CA HIS A 12 19.85 14.78 -19.03
C HIS A 12 21.26 15.27 -19.18
N ASP A 13 21.39 16.49 -19.63
CA ASP A 13 22.71 17.05 -19.85
C ASP A 13 23.57 17.04 -18.62
N GLN A 14 22.99 17.15 -17.48
CA GLN A 14 23.77 17.21 -16.26
C GLN A 14 23.96 15.87 -15.60
N GLY A 15 23.54 14.80 -16.21
CA GLY A 15 23.71 13.48 -15.62
C GLY A 15 22.43 12.70 -15.64
N SER A 16 22.30 11.74 -14.77
CA SER A 16 21.14 10.88 -14.76
C SER A 16 20.44 10.94 -13.42
N ILE A 17 19.15 10.69 -13.42
CA ILE A 17 18.36 10.64 -12.21
C ILE A 17 17.74 9.27 -12.17
N LYS A 18 17.91 8.59 -11.06
CA LYS A 18 17.33 7.28 -10.88
C LYS A 18 16.32 7.33 -9.76
N ILE A 19 15.18 6.73 -9.95
CA ILE A 19 14.13 6.68 -8.93
C ILE A 19 13.82 5.21 -8.68
N SER A 20 13.97 4.78 -7.45
CA SER A 20 13.78 3.37 -7.14
C SER A 20 12.32 3.03 -6.91
N GLU A 21 12.02 1.76 -6.90
CA GLU A 21 10.69 1.30 -6.61
C GLU A 21 10.23 1.78 -5.25
N ASP A 22 11.16 1.83 -4.29
CA ASP A 22 10.79 2.22 -2.95
C ASP A 22 10.26 3.64 -2.89
N VAL A 23 10.79 4.51 -3.71
CA VAL A 23 10.33 5.89 -3.72
C VAL A 23 8.89 5.94 -4.21
N VAL A 24 8.61 5.24 -5.30
CA VAL A 24 7.27 5.26 -5.85
C VAL A 24 6.31 4.58 -4.88
N ALA A 25 6.74 3.48 -4.27
CA ALA A 25 5.89 2.76 -3.34
C ALA A 25 5.57 3.61 -2.13
N SER A 26 6.53 4.37 -1.64
CA SER A 26 6.29 5.21 -0.49
C SER A 26 5.32 6.33 -0.80
N ILE A 27 5.44 6.93 -1.97
CA ILE A 27 4.52 7.97 -2.35
C ILE A 27 3.12 7.40 -2.47
N ALA A 28 3.00 6.24 -3.10
CA ALA A 28 1.70 5.62 -3.27
C ALA A 28 1.10 5.22 -1.93
N ALA A 29 1.93 4.75 -1.01
CA ALA A 29 1.43 4.33 0.29
C ALA A 29 0.88 5.51 1.07
N VAL A 30 1.57 6.63 1.04
CA VAL A 30 1.09 7.79 1.77
C VAL A 30 -0.20 8.31 1.14
N ALA A 31 -0.23 8.39 -0.18
CA ALA A 31 -1.43 8.89 -0.85
C ALA A 31 -2.62 7.97 -0.56
N THR A 32 -2.39 6.66 -0.50
CA THR A 32 -3.46 5.74 -0.19
C THR A 32 -3.94 5.94 1.24
N SER A 33 -3.00 6.06 2.17
CA SER A 33 -3.36 6.19 3.57
C SER A 33 -4.12 7.47 3.86
N GLU A 34 -3.87 8.48 3.07
CA GLU A 34 -4.55 9.74 3.28
C GLU A 34 -5.90 9.82 2.60
N THR A 35 -6.29 8.82 1.85
CA THR A 35 -7.57 8.85 1.17
C THR A 35 -8.66 8.47 2.15
N GLU A 36 -9.71 9.26 2.16
CA GLU A 36 -10.79 9.00 3.08
C GLU A 36 -11.44 7.67 2.78
N GLY A 37 -11.71 6.88 3.77
CA GLY A 37 -12.30 5.56 3.58
C GLY A 37 -11.29 4.43 3.62
N VAL A 38 -10.02 4.76 3.62
CA VAL A 38 -8.97 3.76 3.74
C VAL A 38 -8.59 3.65 5.19
N SER A 39 -8.67 2.46 5.75
CA SER A 39 -8.35 2.26 7.12
C SER A 39 -6.86 2.00 7.31
N GLY A 40 -6.22 1.40 6.36
CA GLY A 40 -4.78 1.15 6.44
C GLY A 40 -4.33 0.25 5.33
N LEU A 41 -3.07 0.23 5.06
CA LEU A 41 -2.53 -0.64 4.05
C LEU A 41 -2.46 -2.05 4.58
N TYR A 42 -2.52 -3.00 3.69
CA TYR A 42 -2.52 -4.38 4.11
C TYR A 42 -1.60 -5.18 3.23
N SER A 43 -0.71 -5.93 3.82
CA SER A 43 0.20 -6.72 3.04
C SER A 43 -0.31 -8.12 2.97
N SER A 44 -0.72 -8.52 1.81
CA SER A 44 -1.17 -9.88 1.64
C SER A 44 -0.07 -10.69 1.02
N PHE A 45 1.07 -10.08 0.74
CA PHE A 45 2.11 -10.85 0.15
C PHE A 45 2.84 -11.58 1.24
N THR A 46 3.51 -12.59 0.94
CA THR A 46 4.16 -13.35 1.92
C THR A 46 5.27 -12.58 2.47
N ASN A 47 5.07 -11.95 3.49
CA ASN A 47 6.08 -11.23 4.10
C ASN A 47 7.17 -12.10 4.56
N ASP A 48 6.88 -13.28 4.90
CA ASP A 48 7.87 -14.17 5.40
C ASP A 48 8.98 -14.39 4.44
N ILE A 49 8.65 -14.60 3.22
CA ILE A 49 9.67 -14.84 2.26
C ILE A 49 10.54 -13.66 2.03
N VAL A 50 9.94 -12.53 2.01
CA VAL A 50 10.70 -11.35 1.77
C VAL A 50 11.65 -11.08 2.90
N SER A 51 11.22 -11.21 4.12
CA SER A 51 12.10 -10.94 5.19
C SER A 51 13.15 -12.01 5.27
N PHE A 52 12.83 -13.20 4.88
CA PHE A 52 13.81 -14.24 4.90
C PHE A 52 14.91 -13.94 3.93
N LEU A 53 14.62 -13.35 2.82
CA LEU A 53 15.62 -13.01 1.87
C LEU A 53 16.37 -11.76 2.24
N GLY A 54 15.99 -11.13 3.30
CA GLY A 54 16.70 -9.96 3.71
C GLY A 54 16.45 -8.74 2.91
N LYS A 55 15.49 -8.77 1.97
CA LYS A 55 15.21 -7.63 1.21
C LYS A 55 14.33 -6.71 1.95
N LYS A 56 14.55 -5.42 1.83
CA LYS A 56 13.69 -4.52 2.45
C LYS A 56 12.42 -4.51 1.77
N THR A 57 11.35 -4.61 2.42
CA THR A 57 10.05 -4.52 1.78
C THR A 57 9.75 -3.11 1.60
N PRO A 58 9.32 -2.72 0.47
CA PRO A 58 8.93 -1.37 0.23
C PRO A 58 7.74 -1.09 1.10
N ALA A 59 6.98 -0.15 0.83
CA ALA A 59 5.84 0.17 1.63
C ALA A 59 4.92 -1.00 1.65
N LYS A 60 4.44 -1.38 2.83
CA LYS A 60 3.58 -2.48 2.96
C LYS A 60 2.34 -2.34 2.15
N GLY A 61 1.95 -3.33 1.46
CA GLY A 61 0.75 -3.32 0.67
C GLY A 61 0.87 -2.68 -0.69
N VAL A 62 2.03 -2.21 -1.08
CA VAL A 62 2.21 -1.57 -2.36
C VAL A 62 3.31 -2.27 -3.13
N LYS A 63 3.04 -2.59 -4.38
CA LYS A 63 4.02 -3.21 -5.22
C LYS A 63 4.14 -2.39 -6.48
N VAL A 64 5.33 -2.09 -6.91
CA VAL A 64 5.59 -1.24 -8.05
C VAL A 64 6.30 -2.03 -9.11
N THR A 65 5.89 -1.87 -10.35
CA THR A 65 6.54 -2.58 -11.45
C THR A 65 6.88 -1.57 -12.54
N PHE A 66 8.14 -1.47 -12.87
CA PHE A 66 8.58 -0.59 -13.94
C PHE A 66 8.61 -1.39 -15.23
N HIS A 67 8.06 -0.82 -16.28
CA HIS A 67 8.05 -1.51 -17.57
C HIS A 67 9.09 -0.91 -18.49
N SER A 68 9.41 -1.65 -19.52
CA SER A 68 10.45 -1.20 -20.41
C SER A 68 10.04 0.00 -21.22
N ASP A 69 8.74 0.28 -21.35
CA ASP A 69 8.31 1.45 -22.09
C ASP A 69 8.21 2.68 -21.19
N ASN A 70 8.82 2.61 -20.02
CA ASN A 70 8.83 3.73 -19.10
C ASN A 70 7.53 4.00 -18.40
N THR A 71 6.62 3.07 -18.39
CA THR A 71 5.42 3.23 -17.60
C THR A 71 5.59 2.46 -16.30
N VAL A 72 4.77 2.78 -15.35
CA VAL A 72 4.84 2.16 -14.04
C VAL A 72 3.48 1.65 -13.66
N ASP A 73 3.41 0.42 -13.21
CA ASP A 73 2.16 -0.11 -12.68
C ASP A 73 2.30 -0.19 -11.17
N ILE A 74 1.22 0.10 -10.48
CA ILE A 74 1.24 0.08 -9.02
C ILE A 74 0.09 -0.78 -8.54
N ASP A 75 0.40 -1.76 -7.71
CA ASP A 75 -0.63 -2.62 -7.13
C ASP A 75 -0.74 -2.25 -5.67
N ILE A 76 -1.94 -1.96 -5.21
CA ILE A 76 -2.15 -1.49 -3.85
C ILE A 76 -3.18 -2.36 -3.16
N CYS A 77 -2.88 -2.77 -1.95
CA CYS A 77 -3.78 -3.59 -1.18
C CYS A 77 -4.05 -2.88 0.13
N TYR A 78 -5.31 -2.68 0.47
CA TYR A 78 -5.63 -1.98 1.71
C TYR A 78 -6.93 -2.46 2.31
N LEU A 79 -7.20 -1.97 3.49
CA LEU A 79 -8.44 -2.26 4.18
C LEU A 79 -9.30 -1.00 4.14
N ALA A 80 -10.57 -1.18 3.91
CA ALA A 80 -11.48 -0.05 3.84
C ALA A 80 -12.26 0.09 5.12
N CYS A 81 -12.80 1.26 5.37
CA CYS A 81 -13.60 1.48 6.55
C CYS A 81 -15.03 1.05 6.30
N PHE A 82 -15.61 0.39 7.28
CA PHE A 82 -16.97 -0.04 7.15
C PHE A 82 -17.86 1.20 7.02
N GLY A 83 -18.80 1.15 6.15
CA GLY A 83 -19.69 2.27 5.94
C GLY A 83 -19.34 3.12 4.75
N SER A 84 -18.15 2.97 4.21
CA SER A 84 -17.80 3.77 3.06
C SER A 84 -18.19 3.04 1.80
N ASN A 85 -18.28 3.75 0.71
CA ASN A 85 -18.58 3.12 -0.56
C ASN A 85 -17.27 2.59 -1.11
N ILE A 86 -17.12 1.30 -1.13
CA ILE A 86 -15.84 0.68 -1.45
C ILE A 86 -15.36 1.06 -2.84
N CYS A 87 -16.23 1.07 -3.82
CA CYS A 87 -15.80 1.40 -5.16
C CYS A 87 -15.39 2.86 -5.30
N ASP A 88 -16.09 3.74 -4.62
CA ASP A 88 -15.74 5.16 -4.70
C ASP A 88 -14.41 5.40 -4.02
N VAL A 89 -14.18 4.73 -2.90
CA VAL A 89 -12.92 4.88 -2.20
C VAL A 89 -11.80 4.38 -3.12
N ALA A 90 -12.01 3.26 -3.79
CA ALA A 90 -10.98 2.72 -4.66
C ALA A 90 -10.67 3.68 -5.80
N LYS A 91 -11.68 4.32 -6.37
CA LYS A 91 -11.42 5.27 -7.42
C LYS A 91 -10.68 6.47 -6.92
N ASN A 92 -11.01 6.92 -5.71
CA ASN A 92 -10.30 8.05 -5.14
C ASN A 92 -8.85 7.69 -4.85
N VAL A 93 -8.60 6.46 -4.44
CA VAL A 93 -7.22 6.03 -4.21
C VAL A 93 -6.47 6.06 -5.55
N GLN A 94 -7.10 5.55 -6.61
CA GLN A 94 -6.43 5.57 -7.89
C GLN A 94 -6.07 6.99 -8.32
N GLU A 95 -6.99 7.91 -8.14
CA GLU A 95 -6.74 9.27 -8.55
C GLU A 95 -5.70 9.95 -7.68
N ASN A 96 -5.77 9.73 -6.39
CA ASN A 96 -4.82 10.37 -5.49
C ASN A 96 -3.42 9.81 -5.68
N VAL A 97 -3.30 8.52 -5.90
CA VAL A 97 -2.00 7.92 -6.10
C VAL A 97 -1.41 8.39 -7.43
N LYS A 98 -2.24 8.40 -8.47
CA LYS A 98 -1.74 8.82 -9.75
C LYS A 98 -1.24 10.26 -9.68
N SER A 99 -2.03 11.11 -9.08
CA SER A 99 -1.67 12.51 -8.98
C SER A 99 -0.39 12.69 -8.18
N ALA A 100 -0.27 12.00 -7.06
CA ALA A 100 0.90 12.17 -6.22
C ALA A 100 2.16 11.67 -6.89
N VAL A 101 2.08 10.50 -7.52
CA VAL A 101 3.27 9.93 -8.12
C VAL A 101 3.68 10.77 -9.33
N GLU A 102 2.72 11.16 -10.14
CA GLU A 102 3.07 11.94 -11.34
C GLU A 102 3.64 13.29 -10.98
N SER A 103 3.10 13.94 -9.97
CA SER A 103 3.57 15.26 -9.65
C SER A 103 4.93 15.24 -8.99
N MET A 104 5.29 14.17 -8.31
CA MET A 104 6.56 14.12 -7.62
C MET A 104 7.66 13.49 -8.44
N THR A 105 7.33 12.68 -9.42
CA THR A 105 8.36 11.95 -10.13
C THR A 105 8.34 12.14 -11.64
N ASN A 106 7.25 12.66 -12.17
CA ASN A 106 7.08 12.80 -13.61
C ASN A 106 7.06 11.46 -14.34
N LEU A 107 6.74 10.39 -13.61
CA LEU A 107 6.64 9.09 -14.25
C LEU A 107 5.30 8.94 -14.93
N ASP A 108 5.27 8.13 -15.96
CA ASP A 108 4.00 7.83 -16.61
C ASP A 108 3.39 6.64 -15.93
N ILE A 109 2.21 6.79 -15.40
CA ILE A 109 1.55 5.70 -14.70
C ILE A 109 0.75 4.89 -15.68
N GLY A 110 0.96 3.59 -15.66
CA GLY A 110 0.19 2.70 -16.51
C GLY A 110 -1.09 2.31 -15.82
N ASN A 111 -1.03 1.36 -14.91
CA ASN A 111 -2.22 0.90 -14.22
C ASN A 111 -2.05 1.04 -12.73
N ILE A 112 -3.14 1.33 -12.05
CA ILE A 112 -3.13 1.32 -10.61
C ILE A 112 -4.18 0.31 -10.23
N ASN A 113 -3.75 -0.85 -9.78
CA ASN A 113 -4.66 -1.93 -9.46
C ASN A 113 -4.93 -1.95 -7.98
N ILE A 114 -6.19 -1.98 -7.62
CA ILE A 114 -6.58 -1.90 -6.23
C ILE A 114 -7.14 -3.23 -5.76
N HIS A 115 -6.70 -3.65 -4.61
CA HIS A 115 -7.24 -4.85 -4.01
C HIS A 115 -7.70 -4.45 -2.60
N VAL A 116 -8.99 -4.45 -2.37
CA VAL A 116 -9.51 -4.13 -1.06
C VAL A 116 -9.59 -5.46 -0.31
N ALA A 117 -8.70 -5.66 0.62
CA ALA A 117 -8.56 -6.95 1.26
C ALA A 117 -9.56 -7.20 2.37
N GLY A 118 -10.13 -6.18 2.90
CA GLY A 118 -11.09 -6.36 3.98
C GLY A 118 -11.68 -5.04 4.40
N VAL A 119 -12.56 -5.12 5.38
CA VAL A 119 -13.23 -3.94 5.89
C VAL A 119 -13.05 -3.93 7.39
N THR A 120 -12.68 -2.80 7.94
CA THR A 120 -12.50 -2.71 9.37
C THR A 120 -13.63 -1.90 9.98
N PHE A 121 -13.97 -2.23 11.20
CA PHE A 121 -14.98 -1.52 11.90
C PHE A 121 -14.27 -0.66 12.92
N VAL A 122 -14.44 0.63 12.81
CA VAL A 122 -13.74 1.51 13.71
C VAL A 122 -14.73 2.12 14.64
N SER A 123 -14.63 1.86 15.91
CA SER A 123 -15.55 2.45 16.82
C SER A 123 -15.02 3.81 17.12
N SER A 124 -15.87 4.67 17.39
CA SER A 124 -15.46 6.02 17.60
C SER A 124 -14.56 6.11 18.78
N ASP A 125 -14.59 5.17 19.64
CA ASP A 125 -13.77 5.26 20.75
C ASP A 125 -12.38 4.83 20.53
N ASN A 126 -12.12 4.03 19.59
CA ASN A 126 -10.88 3.49 19.43
C ASN A 126 -10.19 3.87 18.25
N LYS A 127 -9.93 5.00 18.00
CA LYS A 127 -9.31 5.29 16.80
C LYS A 127 -7.86 5.32 16.88
N GLU A 128 -7.31 5.25 17.99
CA GLU A 128 -5.92 5.39 17.97
C GLU A 128 -5.16 4.15 17.76
N ASN A 129 -5.65 3.02 17.87
CA ASN A 129 -4.88 1.84 17.72
C ASN A 129 -5.51 0.79 16.98
N PRO A 130 -5.71 0.93 15.79
CA PRO A 130 -6.40 -0.03 15.01
C PRO A 130 -5.72 -1.34 14.97
N LYS A 131 -4.47 -1.40 15.08
CA LYS A 131 -3.90 -2.64 14.95
C LYS A 131 -4.17 -3.53 16.08
N GLU A 132 -4.50 -3.06 17.17
CA GLU A 132 -4.79 -3.95 18.16
C GLU A 132 -5.97 -4.74 17.96
N ILE A 133 -6.77 -4.35 17.12
CA ILE A 133 -7.93 -5.05 16.89
C ILE A 133 -7.72 -6.40 16.45
N ASN A 134 -6.81 -6.68 15.74
CA ASN A 134 -6.78 -7.95 15.22
C ASN A 134 -6.06 -8.92 16.04
N LEU A 135 -5.66 -8.67 17.09
CA LEU A 135 -5.08 -9.60 17.81
C LEU A 135 -5.88 -10.61 18.28
N GLN A 136 -6.28 -11.31 17.91
CA GLN A 136 -7.00 -12.30 18.33
C GLN A 136 -7.27 -12.40 19.56
N PRO A 137 -7.46 -12.23 19.98
CA PRO A 137 -7.69 -12.25 21.18
C PRO A 137 -8.42 -13.18 21.71
N GLN A 138 -8.78 -13.50 21.28
CA GLN A 138 -9.50 -14.29 21.59
C GLN A 138 -9.42 -15.01 22.70
N GLU A 139 -9.15 -15.62 22.65
CA GLU A 139 -9.11 -16.50 23.52
C GLU A 139 -8.88 -16.18 24.81
N THR A 140 -8.23 -15.55 24.92
CA THR A 140 -7.89 -15.27 26.14
C THR A 140 -8.94 -14.99 27.00
N ASN A 141 -9.62 -14.17 26.63
CA ASN A 141 -10.55 -13.75 27.49
C ASN A 141 -11.37 -14.75 27.95
N THR A 142 -11.53 -15.61 27.32
CA THR A 142 -12.42 -16.51 27.74
C THR A 142 -12.04 -16.99 29.01
N ASP A 143 -10.94 -17.13 29.18
CA ASP A 143 -10.66 -17.70 30.33
C ASP A 143 -11.06 -17.00 31.46
N GLU A 144 -10.78 -15.92 31.48
CA GLU A 144 -11.07 -15.25 32.54
C GLU A 144 -12.35 -15.29 32.89
N ILE A 145 -13.11 -15.34 32.06
CA ILE A 145 -14.39 -15.38 32.37
C ILE A 145 -14.62 -16.37 33.30
N ILE A 146 -14.15 -17.35 33.14
CA ILE A 146 -14.43 -18.30 33.99
C ILE A 146 -14.22 -18.06 35.28
N ILE A 147 -13.47 -17.45 35.56
CA ILE A 147 -13.28 -17.16 36.74
C ILE A 147 -14.25 -16.93 37.52
N GLU A 148 -14.97 -16.55 37.19
CA GLU A 148 -15.86 -16.31 38.04
C GLU A 148 -16.37 -16.79 38.40
#